data_9ab0a437ea5924f01d0ab7495a01491c
#
_entry.id   9ab0a437ea5924f01d0ab7495a01491c
#
_cell.length_a   1.000
_cell.length_b   1.000
_cell.length_c   1.000
_cell.angle_alpha   90.00
_cell.angle_beta   90.00
_cell.angle_gamma   90.00
#
_symmetry.space_group_name_H-M   'P 1'
#
loop_
_entity.id
_entity.type
_entity.pdbx_description
1 polymer ?
#
loop_
_entity_poly.entity_id
_entity_poly.type
_entity_poly.pdbx_seq_one_letter_code
_entity_poly.pdbx_strand_id
1 'polypeptide(L)'
;MNILLIIGSLHPGIGNNANLISKLIPFLAAEHSVRVLSFTGKTDRAKLPEAFCGAPVRWCVDDRTDLKRRFTYPAIGKLIDRHGASDALQRRLLRDEAAGFRREYPFDAVISTIQPFPCADTAAHLPGVRRLLYLMDPPAVICGRVSTSYRDRSLGKVLAAQDRIVTTPFIADALLSSEIPISREKLIVVGFPMVDKPIPPTRRQDDGRIRLLFCGWLYSDIRSPKYFLDILSRLDERFTVTFMGRECEKLTERFDVRTKAELITIPQQPYETALQAMADSDIMINIGNSVPVHMPSKTLEYINTGKPFVNFYKMDDCPTLYYTKRYPLCLNLSEKDPDIGAAAERFIEFCVSNKGKTVDRAYIEREYADCTPGYIANKILEALSM
;
A
#
# COMPACT_ATOMS: atom_id res chain seq x y z
N MET A 1 -18.47 -9.59 18.67
CA MET A 1 -18.48 -10.45 17.46
C MET A 1 -17.19 -11.24 17.36
N ASN A 2 -17.24 -12.39 16.70
CA ASN A 2 -16.08 -13.15 16.30
C ASN A 2 -15.76 -12.80 14.83
N ILE A 3 -14.58 -12.25 14.59
CA ILE A 3 -14.17 -11.76 13.27
C ILE A 3 -13.04 -12.64 12.74
N LEU A 4 -13.20 -13.17 11.54
CA LEU A 4 -12.14 -13.86 10.81
C LEU A 4 -11.53 -12.90 9.77
N LEU A 5 -10.23 -12.69 9.85
CA LEU A 5 -9.45 -12.00 8.81
C LEU A 5 -8.86 -13.04 7.85
N ILE A 6 -9.16 -12.96 6.56
CA ILE A 6 -8.52 -13.80 5.53
C ILE A 6 -7.52 -12.93 4.78
N ILE A 7 -6.24 -13.09 5.11
CA ILE A 7 -5.15 -12.25 4.67
C ILE A 7 -4.05 -13.12 4.07
N GLY A 8 -3.50 -12.69 2.95
CA GLY A 8 -2.30 -13.31 2.39
C GLY A 8 -1.05 -12.46 2.58
N SER A 9 0.07 -13.02 2.13
CA SER A 9 1.37 -12.31 2.11
C SER A 9 1.86 -11.84 3.49
N LEU A 10 1.65 -12.66 4.53
CA LEU A 10 2.19 -12.38 5.87
C LEU A 10 3.58 -12.98 6.07
N HIS A 11 3.93 -14.04 5.34
CA HIS A 11 5.20 -14.76 5.47
C HIS A 11 5.72 -15.18 4.08
N PRO A 12 7.03 -15.15 3.77
CA PRO A 12 8.16 -14.76 4.63
C PRO A 12 8.33 -13.26 4.87
N GLY A 13 7.58 -12.41 4.20
CA GLY A 13 7.56 -10.98 4.39
C GLY A 13 6.15 -10.43 4.31
N ILE A 14 5.88 -9.34 4.99
CA ILE A 14 4.55 -8.71 5.02
C ILE A 14 4.33 -7.95 3.72
N GLY A 15 3.28 -8.34 2.97
CA GLY A 15 2.82 -7.63 1.78
C GLY A 15 2.12 -6.31 2.11
N ASN A 16 1.97 -5.44 1.12
CA ASN A 16 1.42 -4.09 1.32
C ASN A 16 0.02 -4.10 1.96
N ASN A 17 -0.92 -4.87 1.41
CA ASN A 17 -2.28 -4.97 1.97
C ASN A 17 -2.30 -5.56 3.38
N ALA A 18 -1.43 -6.54 3.64
CA ALA A 18 -1.29 -7.13 4.96
C ALA A 18 -0.74 -6.09 5.97
N ASN A 19 0.21 -5.24 5.56
CA ASN A 19 0.72 -4.15 6.38
C ASN A 19 -0.37 -3.11 6.68
N LEU A 20 -1.21 -2.76 5.72
CA LEU A 20 -2.31 -1.83 5.93
C LEU A 20 -3.34 -2.37 6.94
N ILE A 21 -3.81 -3.61 6.73
CA ILE A 21 -4.82 -4.20 7.60
C ILE A 21 -4.28 -4.52 9.00
N SER A 22 -2.97 -4.79 9.14
CA SER A 22 -2.34 -5.06 10.44
C SER A 22 -2.52 -3.92 11.43
N LYS A 23 -2.53 -2.68 10.93
CA LYS A 23 -2.75 -1.47 11.75
C LYS A 23 -4.16 -1.37 12.33
N LEU A 24 -5.12 -2.07 11.73
CA LEU A 24 -6.52 -2.09 12.18
C LEU A 24 -6.76 -3.16 13.26
N ILE A 25 -5.96 -4.24 13.28
CA ILE A 25 -6.16 -5.38 14.18
C ILE A 25 -6.26 -4.99 15.65
N PRO A 26 -5.37 -4.14 16.21
CA PRO A 26 -5.48 -3.75 17.62
C PRO A 26 -6.81 -3.07 17.96
N PHE A 27 -7.35 -2.26 17.05
CA PHE A 27 -8.64 -1.56 17.25
C PHE A 27 -9.82 -2.52 17.09
N LEU A 28 -9.77 -3.44 16.13
CA LEU A 28 -10.80 -4.46 15.96
C LEU A 28 -10.81 -5.44 17.13
N ALA A 29 -9.64 -5.77 17.68
CA ALA A 29 -9.48 -6.71 18.77
C ALA A 29 -9.76 -6.11 20.15
N ALA A 30 -9.93 -4.78 20.27
CA ALA A 30 -10.21 -4.13 21.55
C ALA A 30 -11.54 -4.59 22.18
N GLU A 31 -12.57 -4.82 21.36
CA GLU A 31 -13.91 -5.19 21.81
C GLU A 31 -14.43 -6.49 21.17
N HIS A 32 -13.66 -7.07 20.24
CA HIS A 32 -14.07 -8.24 19.45
C HIS A 32 -13.01 -9.33 19.45
N SER A 33 -13.42 -10.58 19.29
CA SER A 33 -12.48 -11.67 19.11
C SER A 33 -12.05 -11.73 17.64
N VAL A 34 -10.76 -11.48 17.38
CA VAL A 34 -10.19 -11.45 16.03
C VAL A 34 -9.24 -12.62 15.85
N ARG A 35 -9.38 -13.34 14.74
CA ARG A 35 -8.46 -14.39 14.33
C ARG A 35 -8.09 -14.24 12.85
N VAL A 36 -6.92 -14.75 12.49
CA VAL A 36 -6.37 -14.64 11.14
C VAL A 36 -6.26 -16.01 10.50
N LEU A 37 -6.74 -16.14 9.28
CA LEU A 37 -6.43 -17.23 8.37
C LEU A 37 -5.51 -16.70 7.28
N SER A 38 -4.30 -17.24 7.19
CA SER A 38 -3.32 -16.77 6.22
C SER A 38 -2.86 -17.88 5.29
N PHE A 39 -2.73 -17.53 4.02
CA PHE A 39 -2.15 -18.39 3.00
C PHE A 39 -0.65 -18.13 2.87
N THR A 40 0.15 -19.20 2.82
CA THR A 40 1.57 -19.15 2.49
C THR A 40 1.96 -20.32 1.56
N GLY A 41 3.00 -20.11 0.76
CA GLY A 41 3.61 -21.18 -0.01
C GLY A 41 4.38 -22.17 0.87
N LYS A 42 5.00 -23.17 0.26
CA LYS A 42 5.80 -24.18 0.97
C LYS A 42 6.84 -23.54 1.87
N THR A 43 6.75 -23.82 3.15
CA THR A 43 7.65 -23.29 4.17
C THR A 43 7.74 -24.27 5.35
N ASP A 44 8.75 -24.12 6.19
CA ASP A 44 8.87 -24.83 7.44
C ASP A 44 7.80 -24.32 8.41
N ARG A 45 6.85 -25.18 8.78
CA ARG A 45 5.74 -24.84 9.69
C ARG A 45 6.21 -24.36 11.06
N ALA A 46 7.36 -24.85 11.53
CA ALA A 46 7.93 -24.46 12.82
C ALA A 46 8.41 -23.00 12.86
N LYS A 47 8.59 -22.38 11.69
CA LYS A 47 9.00 -20.96 11.57
C LYS A 47 7.84 -20.00 11.39
N LEU A 48 6.61 -20.51 11.33
CA LEU A 48 5.42 -19.68 11.17
C LEU A 48 5.02 -19.07 12.52
N PRO A 49 4.76 -17.75 12.59
CA PRO A 49 4.32 -17.13 13.84
C PRO A 49 2.94 -17.62 14.25
N GLU A 50 2.71 -17.80 15.55
CA GLU A 50 1.41 -18.20 16.10
C GLU A 50 0.42 -17.05 16.12
N ALA A 51 0.88 -15.80 16.11
CA ALA A 51 0.04 -14.61 16.13
C ALA A 51 0.55 -13.53 15.17
N PHE A 52 -0.37 -12.70 14.69
CA PHE A 52 -0.09 -11.53 13.87
C PHE A 52 -0.76 -10.32 14.49
N CYS A 53 0.01 -9.31 14.90
CA CYS A 53 -0.47 -8.15 15.64
C CYS A 53 -1.35 -8.51 16.86
N GLY A 54 -0.99 -9.57 17.60
CA GLY A 54 -1.72 -10.06 18.76
C GLY A 54 -2.90 -10.98 18.44
N ALA A 55 -3.36 -11.06 17.19
CA ALA A 55 -4.42 -11.98 16.79
C ALA A 55 -3.85 -13.38 16.44
N PRO A 56 -4.43 -14.49 16.97
CA PRO A 56 -3.99 -15.82 16.62
C PRO A 56 -4.09 -16.11 15.12
N VAL A 57 -3.06 -16.77 14.56
CA VAL A 57 -2.98 -17.08 13.12
C VAL A 57 -3.10 -18.59 12.89
N ARG A 58 -4.01 -18.98 11.99
CA ARG A 58 -4.02 -20.29 11.37
C ARG A 58 -3.43 -20.21 9.97
N TRP A 59 -2.48 -21.09 9.68
CA TRP A 59 -1.76 -21.08 8.42
C TRP A 59 -2.28 -22.13 7.45
N CYS A 60 -2.66 -21.68 6.27
CA CYS A 60 -2.92 -22.52 5.12
C CYS A 60 -1.64 -22.64 4.29
N VAL A 61 -0.93 -23.75 4.41
CA VAL A 61 0.34 -23.99 3.73
C VAL A 61 0.13 -24.80 2.46
N ASP A 62 0.57 -24.27 1.31
CA ASP A 62 0.59 -25.02 0.05
C ASP A 62 1.92 -25.76 -0.11
N ASP A 63 1.91 -27.04 0.30
CA ASP A 63 3.07 -27.92 0.20
C ASP A 63 3.40 -28.33 -1.25
N ARG A 64 2.48 -28.12 -2.19
CA ARG A 64 2.61 -28.53 -3.59
C ARG A 64 3.38 -27.55 -4.46
N THR A 65 3.74 -26.43 -3.89
CA THR A 65 4.47 -25.33 -4.56
C THR A 65 3.73 -24.72 -5.76
N ASP A 66 3.96 -23.43 -5.93
CA ASP A 66 3.49 -22.61 -7.03
C ASP A 66 3.57 -23.39 -8.37
N LEU A 67 2.42 -23.69 -8.96
CA LEU A 67 2.34 -24.39 -10.25
C LEU A 67 3.18 -23.71 -11.33
N LYS A 68 3.34 -22.39 -11.25
CA LYS A 68 4.20 -21.61 -12.17
C LYS A 68 5.67 -22.01 -12.09
N ARG A 69 6.17 -22.35 -10.89
CA ARG A 69 7.57 -22.76 -10.69
C ARG A 69 7.87 -24.18 -11.18
N ARG A 70 6.83 -25.00 -11.35
CA ARG A 70 6.98 -26.37 -11.89
C ARG A 70 7.18 -26.40 -13.40
N PHE A 71 6.74 -25.36 -14.10
CA PHE A 71 6.82 -25.30 -15.56
C PHE A 71 7.90 -24.29 -15.99
N THR A 72 8.95 -24.80 -16.55
CA THR A 72 10.08 -24.01 -17.11
C THR A 72 9.70 -23.17 -18.34
N TYR A 73 8.49 -23.37 -18.89
CA TYR A 73 8.03 -22.69 -20.10
C TYR A 73 7.12 -21.50 -19.77
N PRO A 74 7.52 -20.26 -20.15
CA PRO A 74 6.72 -19.05 -19.89
C PRO A 74 5.31 -19.08 -20.47
N ALA A 75 5.09 -19.78 -21.60
CA ALA A 75 3.80 -19.94 -22.24
C ALA A 75 2.79 -20.71 -21.37
N ILE A 76 3.26 -21.78 -20.71
CA ILE A 76 2.41 -22.60 -19.80
C ILE A 76 2.06 -21.80 -18.54
N GLY A 77 3.01 -21.01 -18.01
CA GLY A 77 2.74 -20.12 -16.89
C GLY A 77 1.64 -19.10 -17.20
N LYS A 78 1.69 -18.49 -18.39
CA LYS A 78 0.63 -17.57 -18.87
C LYS A 78 -0.73 -18.27 -19.03
N LEU A 79 -0.75 -19.51 -19.51
CA LEU A 79 -1.98 -20.27 -19.66
C LEU A 79 -2.59 -20.62 -18.30
N ILE A 80 -1.78 -21.03 -17.33
CA ILE A 80 -2.20 -21.29 -15.95
C ILE A 80 -2.83 -20.05 -15.31
N ASP A 81 -2.19 -18.89 -15.47
CA ASP A 81 -2.72 -17.60 -14.97
C ASP A 81 -4.03 -17.22 -15.66
N ARG A 82 -4.10 -17.36 -16.99
CA ARG A 82 -5.30 -17.06 -17.76
C ARG A 82 -6.50 -17.89 -17.32
N HIS A 83 -6.31 -19.15 -16.98
CA HIS A 83 -7.36 -20.04 -16.52
C HIS A 83 -7.55 -20.05 -15.00
N GLY A 84 -6.67 -19.37 -14.24
CA GLY A 84 -6.79 -19.25 -12.79
C GLY A 84 -6.61 -20.56 -12.02
N ALA A 85 -5.86 -21.51 -12.58
CA ALA A 85 -5.67 -22.82 -11.95
C ALA A 85 -4.98 -22.72 -10.58
N SER A 86 -3.97 -21.83 -10.46
CA SER A 86 -3.32 -21.57 -9.17
C SER A 86 -4.28 -20.94 -8.17
N ASP A 87 -5.07 -19.96 -8.60
CA ASP A 87 -6.04 -19.27 -7.72
C ASP A 87 -7.16 -20.24 -7.29
N ALA A 88 -7.64 -21.12 -8.18
CA ALA A 88 -8.63 -22.12 -7.87
C ALA A 88 -8.14 -23.11 -6.79
N LEU A 89 -6.89 -23.56 -6.89
CA LEU A 89 -6.27 -24.43 -5.92
C LEU A 89 -6.12 -23.73 -4.56
N GLN A 90 -5.58 -22.53 -4.54
CA GLN A 90 -5.40 -21.74 -3.33
C GLN A 90 -6.74 -21.42 -2.65
N ARG A 91 -7.76 -21.08 -3.44
CA ARG A 91 -9.13 -20.91 -2.94
C ARG A 91 -9.67 -22.19 -2.28
N ARG A 92 -9.49 -23.36 -2.91
CA ARG A 92 -9.92 -24.63 -2.35
C ARG A 92 -9.28 -24.88 -0.98
N LEU A 93 -7.96 -24.69 -0.89
CA LEU A 93 -7.24 -24.87 0.38
C LEU A 93 -7.73 -23.90 1.47
N LEU A 94 -7.91 -22.63 1.13
CA LEU A 94 -8.42 -21.63 2.06
C LEU A 94 -9.85 -21.94 2.51
N ARG A 95 -10.70 -22.44 1.62
CA ARG A 95 -12.08 -22.83 1.97
C ARG A 95 -12.11 -24.05 2.90
N ASP A 96 -11.32 -25.06 2.62
CA ASP A 96 -11.24 -26.27 3.43
C ASP A 96 -10.73 -25.92 4.84
N GLU A 97 -9.73 -25.07 4.95
CA GLU A 97 -9.21 -24.56 6.23
C GLU A 97 -10.22 -23.65 6.94
N ALA A 98 -10.91 -22.75 6.24
CA ALA A 98 -11.94 -21.90 6.82
C ALA A 98 -13.13 -22.70 7.36
N ALA A 99 -13.54 -23.75 6.65
CA ALA A 99 -14.60 -24.67 7.09
C ALA A 99 -14.19 -25.48 8.34
N GLY A 100 -12.93 -25.93 8.39
CA GLY A 100 -12.36 -26.55 9.58
C GLY A 100 -12.31 -25.60 10.76
N PHE A 101 -11.83 -24.37 10.50
CA PHE A 101 -11.69 -23.34 11.49
C PHE A 101 -13.03 -22.90 12.09
N ARG A 102 -14.10 -22.84 11.29
CA ARG A 102 -15.45 -22.48 11.75
C ARG A 102 -16.02 -23.44 12.78
N ARG A 103 -15.63 -24.71 12.77
CA ARG A 103 -16.05 -25.71 13.77
C ARG A 103 -15.42 -25.48 15.13
N GLU A 104 -14.18 -25.01 15.14
CA GLU A 104 -13.40 -24.71 16.34
C GLU A 104 -13.67 -23.28 16.86
N TYR A 105 -13.94 -22.37 15.95
CA TYR A 105 -14.14 -20.95 16.19
C TYR A 105 -15.27 -20.43 15.30
N PRO A 106 -16.50 -20.42 15.79
CA PRO A 106 -17.62 -19.82 15.07
C PRO A 106 -17.39 -18.35 14.88
N PHE A 107 -17.38 -17.87 13.65
CA PHE A 107 -17.21 -16.44 13.32
C PHE A 107 -18.49 -15.90 12.67
N ASP A 108 -18.80 -14.64 13.04
CA ASP A 108 -19.98 -13.90 12.60
C ASP A 108 -19.71 -13.11 11.34
N ALA A 109 -18.45 -12.65 11.19
CA ALA A 109 -18.00 -11.79 10.11
C ALA A 109 -16.65 -12.22 9.56
N VAL A 110 -16.45 -11.95 8.27
CA VAL A 110 -15.19 -12.19 7.57
C VAL A 110 -14.75 -10.87 6.91
N ILE A 111 -13.51 -10.48 7.16
CA ILE A 111 -12.84 -9.39 6.47
C ILE A 111 -11.72 -10.00 5.62
N SER A 112 -11.71 -9.75 4.33
CA SER A 112 -10.69 -10.26 3.41
C SER A 112 -9.97 -9.14 2.68
N THR A 113 -8.70 -9.38 2.29
CA THR A 113 -7.95 -8.49 1.40
C THR A 113 -8.13 -8.93 -0.05
N ILE A 114 -8.07 -7.97 -1.00
CA ILE A 114 -8.12 -8.27 -2.44
C ILE A 114 -6.84 -8.95 -2.94
N GLN A 115 -5.72 -8.71 -2.30
CA GLN A 115 -4.43 -9.30 -2.64
C GLN A 115 -3.92 -10.18 -1.49
N PRO A 116 -3.62 -11.44 -1.75
CA PRO A 116 -3.85 -12.20 -2.99
C PRO A 116 -5.34 -12.48 -3.25
N PHE A 117 -5.74 -12.49 -4.52
CA PHE A 117 -7.13 -12.63 -4.94
C PHE A 117 -7.89 -13.84 -4.33
N PRO A 118 -7.29 -15.02 -4.13
CA PRO A 118 -7.96 -16.15 -3.48
C PRO A 118 -8.51 -15.85 -2.08
N CYS A 119 -7.98 -14.86 -1.36
CA CYS A 119 -8.52 -14.46 -0.06
C CYS A 119 -9.92 -13.85 -0.22
N ALA A 120 -10.07 -12.88 -1.12
CA ALA A 120 -11.35 -12.26 -1.43
C ALA A 120 -12.35 -13.26 -2.06
N ASP A 121 -11.87 -14.10 -2.97
CA ASP A 121 -12.68 -15.13 -3.63
C ASP A 121 -13.16 -16.20 -2.63
N THR A 122 -12.34 -16.58 -1.65
CA THR A 122 -12.75 -17.48 -0.57
C THR A 122 -13.83 -16.84 0.31
N ALA A 123 -13.61 -15.62 0.77
CA ALA A 123 -14.57 -14.88 1.61
C ALA A 123 -15.93 -14.73 0.92
N ALA A 124 -15.94 -14.44 -0.39
CA ALA A 124 -17.15 -14.29 -1.19
C ALA A 124 -18.05 -15.55 -1.20
N HIS A 125 -17.47 -16.72 -0.94
CA HIS A 125 -18.19 -18.00 -0.98
C HIS A 125 -18.48 -18.61 0.41
N LEU A 126 -18.13 -17.93 1.51
CA LEU A 126 -18.44 -18.42 2.86
C LEU A 126 -19.92 -18.16 3.18
N PRO A 127 -20.71 -19.19 3.51
CA PRO A 127 -22.14 -19.02 3.78
C PRO A 127 -22.41 -18.52 5.20
N GLY A 128 -23.50 -17.76 5.40
CA GLY A 128 -24.03 -17.40 6.72
C GLY A 128 -23.09 -16.57 7.58
N VAL A 129 -22.31 -15.69 6.95
CA VAL A 129 -21.41 -14.74 7.61
C VAL A 129 -21.52 -13.39 6.91
N ARG A 130 -21.27 -12.29 7.62
CA ARG A 130 -21.11 -10.97 7.03
C ARG A 130 -19.75 -10.88 6.34
N ARG A 131 -19.72 -10.38 5.13
CA ARG A 131 -18.53 -10.36 4.26
C ARG A 131 -18.13 -8.92 3.96
N LEU A 132 -16.93 -8.56 4.37
CA LEU A 132 -16.34 -7.27 4.11
C LEU A 132 -15.03 -7.45 3.34
N LEU A 133 -14.92 -6.75 2.21
CA LEU A 133 -13.69 -6.71 1.42
C LEU A 133 -12.90 -5.44 1.74
N TYR A 134 -11.64 -5.59 2.10
CA TYR A 134 -10.68 -4.50 2.23
C TYR A 134 -9.93 -4.32 0.90
N LEU A 135 -10.41 -3.36 0.09
CA LEU A 135 -9.98 -3.12 -1.28
C LEU A 135 -9.15 -1.83 -1.36
N MET A 136 -7.84 -1.95 -1.14
CA MET A 136 -6.91 -0.81 -1.14
C MET A 136 -5.99 -0.77 -2.37
N ASP A 137 -5.85 -1.89 -3.09
CA ASP A 137 -5.16 -1.94 -4.38
C ASP A 137 -6.19 -1.98 -5.51
N PRO A 138 -6.11 -1.06 -6.49
CA PRO A 138 -7.07 -1.04 -7.58
C PRO A 138 -6.89 -2.26 -8.49
N PRO A 139 -7.97 -3.00 -8.80
CA PRO A 139 -7.94 -4.04 -9.82
C PRO A 139 -7.56 -3.48 -11.20
N ALA A 140 -6.90 -4.29 -12.02
CA ALA A 140 -6.41 -3.84 -13.34
C ALA A 140 -7.52 -3.26 -14.23
N VAL A 141 -8.71 -3.83 -14.17
CA VAL A 141 -9.86 -3.41 -14.99
C VAL A 141 -10.30 -1.97 -14.71
N ILE A 142 -10.27 -1.52 -13.45
CA ILE A 142 -10.63 -0.13 -13.11
C ILE A 142 -9.48 0.85 -13.35
N CYS A 143 -8.27 0.35 -13.66
CA CYS A 143 -7.14 1.15 -14.09
C CYS A 143 -7.07 1.30 -15.62
N GLY A 144 -8.12 0.94 -16.35
CA GLY A 144 -8.16 1.00 -17.82
C GLY A 144 -7.30 -0.07 -18.51
N ARG A 145 -6.86 -1.10 -17.78
CA ARG A 145 -6.08 -2.22 -18.34
C ARG A 145 -7.02 -3.35 -18.75
N VAL A 146 -7.06 -3.64 -20.04
CA VAL A 146 -7.77 -4.82 -20.53
C VAL A 146 -6.99 -6.08 -20.12
N SER A 147 -7.62 -6.92 -19.32
CA SER A 147 -7.05 -8.18 -18.89
C SER A 147 -8.02 -9.33 -19.15
N THR A 148 -7.49 -10.44 -19.64
CA THR A 148 -8.24 -11.69 -19.85
C THR A 148 -7.99 -12.69 -18.71
N SER A 149 -7.41 -12.25 -17.60
CA SER A 149 -7.10 -13.11 -16.45
C SER A 149 -8.38 -13.62 -15.79
N TYR A 150 -8.28 -14.76 -15.11
CA TYR A 150 -9.37 -15.30 -14.29
C TYR A 150 -9.82 -14.27 -13.23
N ARG A 151 -8.87 -13.57 -12.63
CA ARG A 151 -9.12 -12.57 -11.57
C ARG A 151 -10.04 -11.47 -12.05
N ASP A 152 -9.73 -10.90 -13.22
CA ASP A 152 -10.52 -9.78 -13.75
C ASP A 152 -11.91 -10.23 -14.19
N ARG A 153 -12.04 -11.41 -14.80
CA ARG A 153 -13.36 -11.99 -15.15
C ARG A 153 -14.22 -12.32 -13.93
N SER A 154 -13.59 -12.69 -12.81
CA SER A 154 -14.28 -13.08 -11.58
C SER A 154 -14.54 -11.93 -10.64
N LEU A 155 -13.87 -10.78 -10.85
CA LEU A 155 -13.89 -9.64 -9.94
C LEU A 155 -15.32 -9.17 -9.67
N GLY A 156 -16.13 -8.94 -10.69
CA GLY A 156 -17.51 -8.49 -10.54
C GLY A 156 -18.34 -9.40 -9.63
N LYS A 157 -18.19 -10.72 -9.76
CA LYS A 157 -18.86 -11.72 -8.90
C LYS A 157 -18.38 -11.66 -7.47
N VAL A 158 -17.05 -11.52 -7.27
CA VAL A 158 -16.45 -11.42 -5.93
C VAL A 158 -16.90 -10.14 -5.23
N LEU A 159 -16.92 -9.00 -5.94
CA LEU A 159 -17.41 -7.73 -5.39
C LEU A 159 -18.91 -7.75 -5.10
N ALA A 160 -19.72 -8.33 -6.01
CA ALA A 160 -21.17 -8.44 -5.81
C ALA A 160 -21.54 -9.29 -4.59
N ALA A 161 -20.74 -10.31 -4.28
CA ALA A 161 -20.95 -11.20 -3.14
C ALA A 161 -20.57 -10.59 -1.79
N GLN A 162 -19.86 -9.45 -1.75
CA GLN A 162 -19.55 -8.76 -0.51
C GLN A 162 -20.76 -7.97 0.02
N ASP A 163 -20.94 -7.94 1.33
CA ASP A 163 -21.96 -7.10 1.96
C ASP A 163 -21.49 -5.65 2.04
N ARG A 164 -20.20 -5.43 2.29
CA ARG A 164 -19.54 -4.12 2.31
C ARG A 164 -18.14 -4.20 1.69
N ILE A 165 -17.68 -3.07 1.15
CA ILE A 165 -16.34 -2.90 0.56
C ILE A 165 -15.72 -1.63 1.16
N VAL A 166 -14.63 -1.78 1.88
CA VAL A 166 -13.82 -0.67 2.38
C VAL A 166 -12.78 -0.31 1.33
N THR A 167 -12.76 0.95 0.91
CA THR A 167 -11.88 1.37 -0.19
C THR A 167 -11.57 2.86 -0.14
N THR A 168 -10.60 3.30 -0.97
CA THR A 168 -10.24 4.72 -1.09
C THR A 168 -11.22 5.49 -1.98
N PRO A 169 -11.29 6.84 -1.88
CA PRO A 169 -12.14 7.67 -2.72
C PRO A 169 -11.96 7.38 -4.22
N PHE A 170 -10.71 7.27 -4.67
CA PHE A 170 -10.38 7.07 -6.09
C PHE A 170 -10.84 5.72 -6.62
N ILE A 171 -10.67 4.66 -5.82
CA ILE A 171 -11.15 3.31 -6.18
C ILE A 171 -12.68 3.28 -6.17
N ALA A 172 -13.31 3.95 -5.19
CA ALA A 172 -14.77 4.05 -5.11
C ALA A 172 -15.35 4.71 -6.36
N ASP A 173 -14.81 5.87 -6.76
CA ASP A 173 -15.28 6.61 -7.94
C ASP A 173 -15.03 5.82 -9.24
N ALA A 174 -13.89 5.14 -9.35
CA ALA A 174 -13.59 4.28 -10.50
C ALA A 174 -14.53 3.06 -10.57
N LEU A 175 -14.85 2.43 -9.44
CA LEU A 175 -15.82 1.33 -9.39
C LEU A 175 -17.22 1.78 -9.81
N LEU A 176 -17.68 2.92 -9.30
CA LEU A 176 -18.99 3.47 -9.64
C LEU A 176 -19.10 3.92 -11.09
N SER A 177 -17.98 4.28 -11.71
CA SER A 177 -17.90 4.66 -13.13
C SER A 177 -17.65 3.46 -14.05
N SER A 178 -17.40 2.27 -13.51
CA SER A 178 -17.12 1.07 -14.29
C SER A 178 -18.40 0.30 -14.64
N GLU A 179 -18.28 -0.69 -15.53
CA GLU A 179 -19.38 -1.61 -15.86
C GLU A 179 -19.67 -2.65 -14.75
N ILE A 180 -18.90 -2.62 -13.66
CA ILE A 180 -19.11 -3.54 -12.54
C ILE A 180 -20.35 -3.07 -11.75
N PRO A 181 -21.38 -3.90 -11.55
CA PRO A 181 -22.61 -3.51 -10.89
C PRO A 181 -22.42 -3.40 -9.36
N ILE A 182 -21.89 -2.28 -8.89
CA ILE A 182 -21.67 -1.96 -7.48
C ILE A 182 -22.52 -0.73 -7.10
N SER A 183 -23.30 -0.85 -6.02
CA SER A 183 -24.03 0.30 -5.46
C SER A 183 -23.16 1.10 -4.50
N ARG A 184 -23.38 2.41 -4.43
CA ARG A 184 -22.70 3.33 -3.52
C ARG A 184 -22.83 2.89 -2.05
N GLU A 185 -23.96 2.34 -1.67
CA GLU A 185 -24.26 1.91 -0.31
C GLU A 185 -23.37 0.77 0.18
N LYS A 186 -22.81 -0.03 -0.73
CA LYS A 186 -21.83 -1.08 -0.38
C LYS A 186 -20.46 -0.51 -0.04
N LEU A 187 -20.15 0.73 -0.45
CA LEU A 187 -18.82 1.31 -0.33
C LEU A 187 -18.67 2.09 0.97
N ILE A 188 -17.63 1.75 1.71
CA ILE A 188 -17.13 2.50 2.87
C ILE A 188 -15.86 3.19 2.41
N VAL A 189 -15.97 4.51 2.22
CA VAL A 189 -14.87 5.30 1.68
C VAL A 189 -14.02 5.83 2.82
N VAL A 190 -12.72 5.46 2.82
CA VAL A 190 -11.72 5.83 3.81
C VAL A 190 -10.37 6.07 3.15
N GLY A 191 -9.40 6.63 3.87
CA GLY A 191 -8.02 6.69 3.42
C GLY A 191 -7.24 5.39 3.73
N PHE A 192 -5.91 5.43 3.50
CA PHE A 192 -5.03 4.38 4.01
C PHE A 192 -4.76 4.59 5.50
N PRO A 193 -4.67 3.54 6.34
CA PRO A 193 -4.41 3.64 7.78
C PRO A 193 -2.95 3.99 8.08
N MET A 194 -2.48 5.13 7.57
CA MET A 194 -1.07 5.53 7.62
C MET A 194 -0.81 6.73 8.52
N VAL A 195 -1.85 7.44 8.95
CA VAL A 195 -1.77 8.47 10.00
C VAL A 195 -1.93 7.75 11.34
N ASP A 196 -0.80 7.24 11.83
CA ASP A 196 -0.69 6.39 13.01
C ASP A 196 0.21 7.07 14.06
N LYS A 197 0.99 6.32 14.79
CA LYS A 197 1.94 6.83 15.77
C LYS A 197 2.92 7.83 15.17
N PRO A 198 3.38 8.84 15.93
CA PRO A 198 4.47 9.70 15.51
C PRO A 198 5.72 8.90 15.13
N ILE A 199 6.50 9.44 14.20
CA ILE A 199 7.81 8.85 13.88
C ILE A 199 8.77 9.00 15.07
N PRO A 200 9.82 8.16 15.15
CA PRO A 200 10.84 8.30 16.18
C PRO A 200 11.55 9.67 16.10
N PRO A 201 12.18 10.13 17.17
CA PRO A 201 13.01 11.34 17.10
C PRO A 201 14.22 11.13 16.19
N THR A 202 14.69 12.21 15.59
CA THR A 202 15.94 12.16 14.83
C THR A 202 17.12 11.80 15.73
N ARG A 203 18.02 10.98 15.21
CA ARG A 203 19.28 10.61 15.87
C ARG A 203 20.47 11.42 15.34
N ARG A 204 20.24 12.29 14.36
CA ARG A 204 21.30 13.06 13.71
C ARG A 204 21.47 14.44 14.32
N GLN A 205 22.70 14.89 14.36
CA GLN A 205 23.05 16.29 14.58
C GLN A 205 22.93 17.05 13.25
N ASP A 206 22.55 18.32 13.31
CA ASP A 206 22.51 19.19 12.14
C ASP A 206 23.96 19.57 11.74
N ASP A 207 24.37 19.17 10.56
CA ASP A 207 25.65 19.49 9.94
C ASP A 207 25.54 20.55 8.83
N GLY A 208 24.39 21.25 8.77
CA GLY A 208 24.10 22.27 7.77
C GLY A 208 23.59 21.73 6.44
N ARG A 209 23.72 20.42 6.15
CA ARG A 209 23.23 19.81 4.91
C ARG A 209 21.71 19.63 4.90
N ILE A 210 21.13 19.63 3.72
CA ILE A 210 19.71 19.33 3.47
C ILE A 210 19.59 17.89 2.99
N ARG A 211 18.93 17.04 3.78
CA ARG A 211 18.79 15.61 3.49
C ARG A 211 17.44 15.31 2.90
N LEU A 212 17.47 14.82 1.67
CA LEU A 212 16.29 14.38 0.91
C LEU A 212 16.19 12.86 0.98
N LEU A 213 14.99 12.33 1.18
CA LEU A 213 14.74 10.88 1.20
C LEU A 213 13.59 10.51 0.29
N PHE A 214 13.86 9.66 -0.70
CA PHE A 214 12.86 8.80 -1.33
C PHE A 214 12.88 7.43 -0.65
N CYS A 215 11.74 6.94 -0.19
CA CYS A 215 11.62 5.60 0.40
C CYS A 215 10.50 4.83 -0.27
N GLY A 216 10.84 3.79 -1.06
CA GLY A 216 9.84 3.01 -1.75
C GLY A 216 10.37 2.14 -2.87
N TRP A 217 9.47 1.72 -3.73
CA TRP A 217 9.80 0.94 -4.92
C TRP A 217 9.71 1.85 -6.15
N LEU A 218 10.78 1.93 -6.92
CA LEU A 218 10.79 2.56 -8.23
C LEU A 218 10.41 1.53 -9.31
N TYR A 219 9.72 2.00 -10.33
CA TYR A 219 9.33 1.21 -11.49
C TYR A 219 9.66 2.00 -12.75
N SER A 220 10.24 1.35 -13.73
CA SER A 220 10.61 2.00 -14.99
C SER A 220 9.42 2.54 -15.78
N ASP A 221 8.26 1.92 -15.63
CA ASP A 221 7.03 2.17 -16.39
C ASP A 221 6.02 3.07 -15.67
N ILE A 222 5.77 2.83 -14.38
CA ILE A 222 4.72 3.55 -13.65
C ILE A 222 5.23 4.59 -12.65
N ARG A 223 6.48 4.45 -12.18
CA ARG A 223 7.10 5.35 -11.19
C ARG A 223 8.57 5.59 -11.52
N SER A 224 8.83 6.18 -12.68
CA SER A 224 10.17 6.54 -13.10
C SER A 224 10.67 7.76 -12.30
N PRO A 225 11.90 7.75 -11.80
CA PRO A 225 12.49 8.90 -11.11
C PRO A 225 13.04 9.96 -12.06
N LYS A 226 12.94 9.77 -13.39
CA LYS A 226 13.67 10.57 -14.38
C LYS A 226 13.54 12.07 -14.15
N TYR A 227 12.32 12.59 -13.98
CA TYR A 227 12.10 14.02 -13.80
C TYR A 227 12.79 14.57 -12.54
N PHE A 228 12.72 13.83 -11.43
CA PHE A 228 13.44 14.20 -10.22
C PHE A 228 14.96 14.15 -10.41
N LEU A 229 15.47 13.14 -11.13
CA LEU A 229 16.90 13.04 -11.44
C LEU A 229 17.39 14.19 -12.34
N ASP A 230 16.56 14.68 -13.26
CA ASP A 230 16.86 15.87 -14.07
C ASP A 230 16.99 17.12 -13.16
N ILE A 231 16.13 17.26 -12.13
CA ILE A 231 16.25 18.33 -11.12
C ILE A 231 17.53 18.16 -10.28
N LEU A 232 17.91 16.93 -9.90
CA LEU A 232 19.12 16.67 -9.11
C LEU A 232 20.39 17.18 -9.79
N SER A 233 20.43 17.26 -11.13
CA SER A 233 21.58 17.81 -11.86
C SER A 233 21.86 19.28 -11.54
N ARG A 234 20.91 19.98 -10.94
CA ARG A 234 21.01 21.39 -10.52
C ARG A 234 21.33 21.58 -9.03
N LEU A 235 21.34 20.48 -8.25
CA LEU A 235 21.65 20.56 -6.82
C LEU A 235 23.16 20.67 -6.59
N ASP A 236 23.52 21.39 -5.54
CA ASP A 236 24.90 21.57 -5.09
C ASP A 236 25.24 20.65 -3.89
N GLU A 237 26.46 20.80 -3.37
CA GLU A 237 27.03 20.00 -2.29
C GLU A 237 26.34 20.18 -0.92
N ARG A 238 25.41 21.11 -0.78
CA ARG A 238 24.58 21.26 0.43
C ARG A 238 23.55 20.15 0.56
N PHE A 239 23.27 19.43 -0.53
CA PHE A 239 22.25 18.40 -0.55
C PHE A 239 22.84 16.99 -0.44
N THR A 240 22.19 16.16 0.37
CA THR A 240 22.36 14.70 0.38
C THR A 240 21.05 14.06 -0.05
N VAL A 241 21.05 13.21 -1.06
CA VAL A 241 19.86 12.57 -1.62
C VAL A 241 19.95 11.08 -1.42
N THR A 242 19.03 10.52 -0.64
CA THR A 242 18.96 9.09 -0.38
C THR A 242 17.77 8.47 -1.10
N PHE A 243 18.06 7.46 -1.93
CA PHE A 243 17.05 6.56 -2.49
C PHE A 243 17.09 5.24 -1.71
N MET A 244 16.03 4.91 -0.98
CA MET A 244 15.93 3.69 -0.18
C MET A 244 14.79 2.82 -0.70
N GLY A 245 15.11 1.59 -1.14
CA GLY A 245 14.08 0.64 -1.54
C GLY A 245 14.43 -0.20 -2.77
N ARG A 246 13.40 -0.81 -3.36
CA ARG A 246 13.59 -1.71 -4.52
C ARG A 246 13.84 -0.93 -5.80
N GLU A 247 14.71 -1.46 -6.66
CA GLU A 247 15.10 -0.94 -7.97
C GLU A 247 15.71 0.47 -7.94
N CYS A 248 15.97 1.04 -6.75
CA CYS A 248 16.51 2.39 -6.62
C CYS A 248 17.90 2.49 -7.26
N GLU A 249 18.82 1.59 -6.90
CA GLU A 249 20.19 1.56 -7.44
C GLU A 249 20.20 1.44 -8.96
N LYS A 250 19.56 0.40 -9.50
CA LYS A 250 19.52 0.15 -10.95
C LYS A 250 18.93 1.29 -11.77
N LEU A 251 17.89 1.96 -11.24
CA LEU A 251 17.26 3.05 -11.98
C LEU A 251 18.04 4.36 -11.85
N THR A 252 18.71 4.61 -10.74
CA THR A 252 19.59 5.79 -10.61
C THR A 252 20.83 5.65 -11.49
N GLU A 253 21.47 4.48 -11.53
CA GLU A 253 22.61 4.17 -12.40
C GLU A 253 22.25 4.31 -13.90
N ARG A 254 21.07 3.83 -14.28
CA ARG A 254 20.61 3.88 -15.68
C ARG A 254 20.56 5.29 -16.27
N PHE A 255 20.32 6.31 -15.44
CA PHE A 255 20.11 7.69 -15.91
C PHE A 255 21.36 8.56 -15.89
N ASP A 256 22.55 8.04 -15.54
CA ASP A 256 23.84 8.75 -15.51
C ASP A 256 23.70 10.16 -14.90
N VAL A 257 23.27 10.24 -13.64
CA VAL A 257 22.95 11.50 -12.97
C VAL A 257 24.23 12.25 -12.64
N ARG A 258 24.45 13.40 -13.27
CA ARG A 258 25.53 14.33 -12.95
C ARG A 258 25.04 15.38 -12.00
N THR A 259 25.40 15.26 -10.73
CA THR A 259 25.04 16.21 -9.68
C THR A 259 26.23 16.48 -8.78
N LYS A 260 26.26 17.65 -8.14
CA LYS A 260 27.19 17.95 -7.04
C LYS A 260 26.66 17.51 -5.68
N ALA A 261 25.38 17.18 -5.58
CA ALA A 261 24.79 16.60 -4.38
C ALA A 261 25.36 15.22 -4.11
N GLU A 262 25.47 14.85 -2.84
CA GLU A 262 25.81 13.49 -2.45
C GLU A 262 24.62 12.56 -2.72
N LEU A 263 24.84 11.52 -3.53
CA LEU A 263 23.80 10.54 -3.89
C LEU A 263 24.05 9.21 -3.19
N ILE A 264 23.08 8.75 -2.43
CA ILE A 264 23.14 7.50 -1.66
C ILE A 264 22.01 6.58 -2.11
N THR A 265 22.32 5.32 -2.44
CA THR A 265 21.32 4.29 -2.70
C THR A 265 21.39 3.21 -1.62
N ILE A 266 20.22 2.86 -1.06
CA ILE A 266 20.10 1.86 -0.01
C ILE A 266 19.05 0.83 -0.46
N PRO A 267 19.35 -0.48 -0.45
CA PRO A 267 18.36 -1.49 -0.76
C PRO A 267 17.20 -1.46 0.22
N GLN A 268 16.13 -2.22 -0.08
CA GLN A 268 14.95 -2.30 0.81
C GLN A 268 15.36 -2.67 2.24
N GLN A 269 14.88 -1.89 3.19
CA GLN A 269 15.15 -2.03 4.61
C GLN A 269 13.90 -2.51 5.38
N PRO A 270 14.07 -3.06 6.60
CA PRO A 270 12.98 -3.26 7.55
C PRO A 270 12.21 -1.96 7.82
N TYR A 271 10.93 -2.09 8.17
CA TYR A 271 10.04 -0.93 8.36
C TYR A 271 10.57 0.07 9.41
N GLU A 272 11.08 -0.42 10.54
CA GLU A 272 11.64 0.42 11.61
C GLU A 272 12.87 1.21 11.16
N THR A 273 13.72 0.60 10.34
CA THR A 273 14.88 1.27 9.74
C THR A 273 14.42 2.37 8.77
N ALA A 274 13.38 2.11 7.99
CA ALA A 274 12.82 3.11 7.08
C ALA A 274 12.18 4.29 7.85
N LEU A 275 11.49 4.03 8.95
CA LEU A 275 10.95 5.08 9.83
C LEU A 275 12.07 5.95 10.43
N GLN A 276 13.17 5.34 10.88
CA GLN A 276 14.32 6.08 11.39
C GLN A 276 14.97 6.93 10.29
N ALA A 277 15.09 6.40 9.08
CA ALA A 277 15.60 7.17 7.95
C ALA A 277 14.71 8.38 7.62
N MET A 278 13.39 8.24 7.70
CA MET A 278 12.45 9.37 7.58
C MET A 278 12.65 10.38 8.71
N ALA A 279 12.86 9.92 9.95
CA ALA A 279 13.14 10.78 11.09
C ALA A 279 14.45 11.56 10.93
N ASP A 280 15.47 10.94 10.34
CA ASP A 280 16.80 11.51 10.14
C ASP A 280 16.94 12.36 8.87
N SER A 281 15.88 12.46 8.05
CA SER A 281 15.85 13.28 6.83
C SER A 281 15.09 14.59 7.05
N ASP A 282 15.40 15.63 6.25
CA ASP A 282 14.77 16.94 6.36
C ASP A 282 13.53 17.03 5.46
N ILE A 283 13.62 16.53 4.24
CA ILE A 283 12.57 16.62 3.21
C ILE A 283 12.30 15.24 2.62
N MET A 284 11.05 14.84 2.57
CA MET A 284 10.65 13.61 1.89
C MET A 284 10.42 13.83 0.40
N ILE A 285 10.70 12.84 -0.41
CA ILE A 285 10.46 12.87 -1.86
C ILE A 285 9.42 11.83 -2.22
N ASN A 286 8.28 12.27 -2.76
CA ASN A 286 7.26 11.39 -3.30
C ASN A 286 7.26 11.45 -4.83
N ILE A 287 7.29 10.30 -5.47
CA ILE A 287 7.17 10.16 -6.93
C ILE A 287 5.84 9.46 -7.21
N GLY A 288 4.94 10.17 -7.86
CA GLY A 288 3.61 9.68 -8.22
C GLY A 288 3.64 8.58 -9.28
N ASN A 289 2.55 7.83 -9.34
CA ASN A 289 2.36 6.82 -10.37
C ASN A 289 1.80 7.44 -11.66
N SER A 290 2.09 6.80 -12.81
CA SER A 290 1.44 7.10 -14.09
C SER A 290 0.14 6.29 -14.31
N VAL A 291 -0.33 5.59 -13.29
CA VAL A 291 -1.57 4.79 -13.33
C VAL A 291 -2.63 5.53 -12.52
N PRO A 292 -3.78 5.87 -13.12
CA PRO A 292 -4.91 6.46 -12.41
C PRO A 292 -5.34 5.58 -11.24
N VAL A 293 -5.95 6.17 -10.22
CA VAL A 293 -6.51 5.43 -9.06
C VAL A 293 -5.47 4.78 -8.13
N HIS A 294 -4.26 4.54 -8.62
CA HIS A 294 -3.21 3.85 -7.85
C HIS A 294 -2.34 4.84 -7.07
N MET A 295 -2.68 5.08 -5.84
CA MET A 295 -1.95 5.98 -4.94
C MET A 295 -0.77 5.28 -4.25
N PRO A 296 0.42 5.89 -4.20
CA PRO A 296 1.49 5.45 -3.31
C PRO A 296 1.10 5.64 -1.85
N SER A 297 1.04 4.58 -1.06
CA SER A 297 0.76 4.66 0.39
C SER A 297 1.77 5.52 1.16
N LYS A 298 3.00 5.62 0.66
CA LYS A 298 4.08 6.46 1.22
C LYS A 298 3.71 7.95 1.31
N THR A 299 2.83 8.45 0.46
CA THR A 299 2.33 9.83 0.54
C THR A 299 1.76 10.13 1.94
N LEU A 300 0.94 9.23 2.49
CA LEU A 300 0.36 9.41 3.83
C LEU A 300 1.37 9.11 4.95
N GLU A 301 2.34 8.21 4.73
CA GLU A 301 3.44 8.05 5.69
C GLU A 301 4.27 9.33 5.79
N TYR A 302 4.53 10.01 4.67
CA TYR A 302 5.26 11.30 4.68
C TYR A 302 4.44 12.40 5.38
N ILE A 303 3.16 12.48 5.13
CA ILE A 303 2.24 13.36 5.88
C ILE A 303 2.30 13.05 7.38
N ASN A 304 2.30 11.77 7.75
CA ASN A 304 2.38 11.35 9.16
C ASN A 304 3.68 11.75 9.85
N THR A 305 4.76 11.98 9.09
CA THR A 305 6.02 12.47 9.67
C THR A 305 5.92 13.91 10.20
N GLY A 306 4.98 14.69 9.71
CA GLY A 306 4.92 16.13 9.96
C GLY A 306 5.94 16.95 9.19
N LYS A 307 6.86 16.32 8.44
CA LYS A 307 7.98 16.99 7.76
C LYS A 307 7.57 17.51 6.39
N PRO A 308 8.34 18.51 5.85
CA PRO A 308 8.15 18.95 4.48
C PRO A 308 8.37 17.80 3.48
N PHE A 309 7.62 17.81 2.39
CA PHE A 309 7.91 16.89 1.30
C PHE A 309 7.57 17.49 -0.08
N VAL A 310 8.24 16.98 -1.10
CA VAL A 310 7.98 17.33 -2.50
C VAL A 310 7.26 16.17 -3.16
N ASN A 311 6.13 16.46 -3.78
CA ASN A 311 5.31 15.51 -4.51
C ASN A 311 5.46 15.74 -6.02
N PHE A 312 6.14 14.84 -6.71
CA PHE A 312 6.19 14.80 -8.17
C PHE A 312 4.98 14.03 -8.69
N TYR A 313 4.19 14.64 -9.56
CA TYR A 313 2.99 14.01 -10.11
C TYR A 313 2.97 14.05 -11.64
N LYS A 314 2.40 12.98 -12.24
CA LYS A 314 2.40 12.75 -13.70
C LYS A 314 1.08 13.12 -14.38
N MET A 315 0.01 13.21 -13.62
CA MET A 315 -1.36 13.40 -14.12
C MET A 315 -2.08 14.46 -13.29
N ASP A 316 -2.95 15.25 -13.92
CA ASP A 316 -3.68 16.32 -13.24
C ASP A 316 -4.69 15.78 -12.22
N ASP A 317 -5.18 14.57 -12.43
CA ASP A 317 -6.04 13.77 -11.55
C ASP A 317 -5.25 12.79 -10.65
N CYS A 318 -3.95 13.06 -10.45
CA CYS A 318 -3.11 12.19 -9.62
C CYS A 318 -3.67 12.06 -8.20
N PRO A 319 -3.92 10.83 -7.70
CA PRO A 319 -4.49 10.62 -6.37
C PRO A 319 -3.71 11.27 -5.24
N THR A 320 -2.39 11.46 -5.39
CA THR A 320 -1.57 12.11 -4.37
C THR A 320 -1.99 13.56 -4.14
N LEU A 321 -2.46 14.27 -5.18
CA LEU A 321 -2.88 15.68 -5.08
C LEU A 321 -4.06 15.88 -4.14
N TYR A 322 -4.94 14.89 -4.00
CA TYR A 322 -6.07 14.95 -3.06
C TYR A 322 -5.60 15.14 -1.61
N TYR A 323 -4.50 14.49 -1.23
CA TYR A 323 -3.93 14.59 0.10
C TYR A 323 -2.92 15.74 0.21
N THR A 324 -2.06 15.92 -0.79
CA THR A 324 -0.95 16.86 -0.71
C THR A 324 -1.38 18.33 -0.78
N LYS A 325 -2.49 18.64 -1.46
CA LYS A 325 -3.05 20.01 -1.52
C LYS A 325 -3.49 20.54 -0.14
N ARG A 326 -3.81 19.64 0.79
CA ARG A 326 -4.22 19.98 2.16
C ARG A 326 -3.06 20.02 3.14
N TYR A 327 -1.84 19.63 2.71
CA TYR A 327 -0.67 19.56 3.58
C TYR A 327 0.16 20.85 3.47
N PRO A 328 0.31 21.63 4.56
CA PRO A 328 0.92 22.96 4.49
C PRO A 328 2.38 22.97 4.04
N LEU A 329 3.14 21.90 4.32
CA LEU A 329 4.56 21.78 3.98
C LEU A 329 4.76 20.81 2.80
N CYS A 330 3.95 20.95 1.74
CA CYS A 330 4.11 20.17 0.50
C CYS A 330 4.30 21.09 -0.72
N LEU A 331 5.34 20.83 -1.50
CA LEU A 331 5.49 21.36 -2.84
C LEU A 331 5.01 20.31 -3.85
N ASN A 332 4.02 20.64 -4.67
CA ASN A 332 3.57 19.82 -5.78
C ASN A 332 4.24 20.27 -7.08
N LEU A 333 5.00 19.39 -7.74
CA LEU A 333 5.66 19.61 -9.01
C LEU A 333 5.13 18.66 -10.08
N SER A 334 4.67 19.23 -11.20
CA SER A 334 4.19 18.46 -12.34
C SER A 334 5.37 17.95 -13.17
N GLU A 335 5.41 16.64 -13.43
CA GLU A 335 6.39 16.06 -14.35
C GLU A 335 6.09 16.39 -15.83
N LYS A 336 4.95 17.06 -16.11
CA LYS A 336 4.62 17.61 -17.43
C LYS A 336 5.26 18.97 -17.69
N ASP A 337 5.78 19.64 -16.65
CA ASP A 337 6.45 20.92 -16.79
C ASP A 337 7.77 20.72 -17.55
N PRO A 338 7.93 21.31 -18.74
CA PRO A 338 9.14 21.14 -19.54
C PRO A 338 10.31 21.98 -19.03
N ASP A 339 10.06 23.01 -18.20
CA ASP A 339 11.09 23.89 -17.67
C ASP A 339 11.71 23.29 -16.40
N ILE A 340 12.66 22.40 -16.60
CA ILE A 340 13.43 21.78 -15.49
C ILE A 340 14.20 22.83 -14.68
N GLY A 341 14.61 23.96 -15.31
CA GLY A 341 15.31 25.04 -14.63
C GLY A 341 14.44 25.69 -13.58
N ALA A 342 13.27 26.19 -13.98
CA ALA A 342 12.29 26.81 -13.08
C ALA A 342 11.77 25.80 -12.02
N ALA A 343 11.57 24.54 -12.39
CA ALA A 343 11.17 23.49 -11.45
C ALA A 343 12.26 23.25 -10.38
N ALA A 344 13.53 23.23 -10.77
CA ALA A 344 14.66 23.08 -9.84
C ALA A 344 14.82 24.29 -8.91
N GLU A 345 14.65 25.50 -9.39
CA GLU A 345 14.67 26.70 -8.57
C GLU A 345 13.60 26.67 -7.48
N ARG A 346 12.36 26.35 -7.84
CA ARG A 346 11.24 26.19 -6.90
C ARG A 346 11.51 25.07 -5.90
N PHE A 347 12.10 23.97 -6.36
CA PHE A 347 12.48 22.84 -5.52
C PHE A 347 13.53 23.24 -4.47
N ILE A 348 14.62 23.89 -4.91
CA ILE A 348 15.72 24.35 -4.04
C ILE A 348 15.20 25.37 -3.02
N GLU A 349 14.46 26.37 -3.48
CA GLU A 349 13.86 27.39 -2.60
C GLU A 349 12.98 26.75 -1.53
N PHE A 350 12.11 25.81 -1.92
CA PHE A 350 11.25 25.07 -0.98
C PHE A 350 12.08 24.29 0.05
N CYS A 351 13.09 23.56 -0.38
CA CYS A 351 13.93 22.75 0.51
C CYS A 351 14.70 23.62 1.52
N VAL A 352 15.32 24.71 1.04
CA VAL A 352 16.06 25.64 1.89
C VAL A 352 15.14 26.34 2.89
N SER A 353 13.99 26.82 2.43
CA SER A 353 13.05 27.58 3.26
C SER A 353 12.32 26.74 4.29
N ASN A 354 12.24 25.43 4.09
CA ASN A 354 11.43 24.54 4.95
C ASN A 354 12.25 23.49 5.71
N LYS A 355 13.60 23.48 5.59
CA LYS A 355 14.44 22.62 6.42
C LYS A 355 14.12 22.83 7.92
N GLY A 356 13.91 21.75 8.64
CA GLY A 356 13.65 21.76 10.09
C GLY A 356 12.23 22.19 10.50
N LYS A 357 11.35 22.59 9.57
CA LYS A 357 9.96 22.87 9.88
C LYS A 357 9.16 21.57 10.05
N THR A 358 8.10 21.66 10.84
CA THR A 358 7.15 20.56 11.05
C THR A 358 5.72 21.06 11.08
N VAL A 359 4.79 20.25 10.61
CA VAL A 359 3.35 20.46 10.77
C VAL A 359 2.93 19.92 12.13
N ASP A 360 2.08 20.68 12.84
CA ASP A 360 1.53 20.24 14.12
C ASP A 360 0.79 18.90 14.00
N ARG A 361 1.04 18.02 14.94
CA ARG A 361 0.41 16.71 15.03
C ARG A 361 -1.11 16.78 15.09
N ALA A 362 -1.66 17.70 15.87
CA ALA A 362 -3.11 17.88 15.99
C ALA A 362 -3.76 18.32 14.66
N TYR A 363 -3.04 19.12 13.86
CA TYR A 363 -3.48 19.44 12.50
C TYR A 363 -3.58 18.19 11.63
N ILE A 364 -2.53 17.35 11.64
CA ILE A 364 -2.48 16.12 10.82
C ILE A 364 -3.62 15.17 11.22
N GLU A 365 -3.81 14.92 12.50
CA GLU A 365 -4.85 14.02 13.02
C GLU A 365 -6.26 14.50 12.69
N ARG A 366 -6.49 15.79 12.72
CA ARG A 366 -7.80 16.38 12.35
C ARG A 366 -8.02 16.34 10.84
N GLU A 367 -7.06 16.80 10.05
CA GLU A 367 -7.21 16.95 8.60
C GLU A 367 -7.22 15.61 7.86
N TYR A 368 -6.55 14.61 8.42
CA TYR A 368 -6.45 13.26 7.86
C TYR A 368 -7.07 12.21 8.79
N ALA A 369 -8.14 12.56 9.49
CA ALA A 369 -8.83 11.68 10.43
C ALA A 369 -9.28 10.37 9.76
N ASP A 370 -9.74 10.46 8.51
CA ASP A 370 -10.16 9.33 7.66
C ASP A 370 -9.01 8.39 7.25
N CYS A 371 -7.76 8.78 7.54
CA CYS A 371 -6.56 7.99 7.32
C CYS A 371 -5.97 7.42 8.62
N THR A 372 -6.67 7.54 9.74
CA THR A 372 -6.23 6.96 11.02
C THR A 372 -6.75 5.52 11.18
N PRO A 373 -5.94 4.60 11.72
CA PRO A 373 -6.37 3.21 11.94
C PRO A 373 -7.64 3.10 12.79
N GLY A 374 -7.77 3.92 13.86
CA GLY A 374 -8.95 3.90 14.73
C GLY A 374 -10.23 4.30 14.01
N TYR A 375 -10.20 5.38 13.22
CA TYR A 375 -11.35 5.81 12.41
C TYR A 375 -11.81 4.72 11.44
N ILE A 376 -10.85 4.13 10.71
CA ILE A 376 -11.13 3.10 9.71
C ILE A 376 -11.69 1.84 10.39
N ALA A 377 -11.11 1.40 11.50
CA ALA A 377 -11.62 0.26 12.26
C ALA A 377 -13.05 0.50 12.76
N ASN A 378 -13.37 1.71 13.29
CA ASN A 378 -14.70 2.04 13.70
C ASN A 378 -15.70 1.99 12.53
N LYS A 379 -15.34 2.53 11.35
CA LYS A 379 -16.18 2.42 10.15
C LYS A 379 -16.45 0.99 9.73
N ILE A 380 -15.45 0.11 9.85
CA ILE A 380 -15.60 -1.32 9.61
C ILE A 380 -16.57 -1.94 10.62
N LEU A 381 -16.43 -1.65 11.92
CA LEU A 381 -17.28 -2.19 12.96
C LEU A 381 -18.72 -1.70 12.85
N GLU A 382 -18.94 -0.41 12.56
CA GLU A 382 -20.26 0.13 12.25
C GLU A 382 -20.94 -0.67 11.13
N ALA A 383 -20.21 -0.91 10.02
CA ALA A 383 -20.73 -1.64 8.88
C ALA A 383 -20.98 -3.13 9.14
N LEU A 384 -20.24 -3.75 10.04
CA LEU A 384 -20.45 -5.13 10.48
C LEU A 384 -21.58 -5.25 11.51
N SER A 385 -22.04 -4.16 12.09
CA SER A 385 -23.14 -4.16 13.08
C SER A 385 -24.52 -3.94 12.46
N MET A 386 -24.57 -3.39 11.23
CA MET A 386 -25.78 -3.22 10.42
C MET A 386 -26.20 -4.54 9.77
#